data_24f99a6bb68bfe59fe236036230168cd
#
_entry.id   24f99a6bb68bfe59fe236036230168cd
#
_cell.length_a   1.000
_cell.length_b   1.000
_cell.length_c   1.000
_cell.angle_alpha   90.00
_cell.angle_beta   90.00
_cell.angle_gamma   90.00
#
_symmetry.space_group_name_H-M   'P 1'
#
loop_
_entity.id
_entity.type
_entity.pdbx_description
1 polymer ?
#
loop_
_entity_poly.entity_id
_entity_poly.type
_entity_poly.pdbx_seq_one_letter_code
_entity_poly.pdbx_strand_id
1 'polypeptide(L)'
;MNALMPILLESDSAAVINVASSAALCSLAGTSVYSASKAALKGFTEAMREEHRDNCYVGLICPGFTKTDIFRNQSKSSDKAQKAMDLISTDCDKMVDYIIKGMWKKRDKMVLGMDAHFMDKGYKLLGTTCSMVSSKVMKISGLDMFKSIFE
;
A
#
# COMPACT_ATOMS: atom_id res chain seq x y z
N MET A 1 5.30 19.73 -2.47
CA MET A 1 6.45 19.30 -3.30
C MET A 1 7.10 20.47 -4.01
N ASN A 2 6.35 21.38 -4.67
CA ASN A 2 6.94 22.52 -5.40
C ASN A 2 7.92 23.37 -4.55
N ALA A 3 7.69 23.52 -3.26
CA ALA A 3 8.57 24.25 -2.37
C ALA A 3 9.85 23.45 -1.95
N LEU A 4 9.80 22.12 -1.99
CA LEU A 4 10.92 21.27 -1.58
C LEU A 4 11.81 20.84 -2.74
N MET A 5 11.26 20.71 -3.95
CA MET A 5 12.02 20.22 -5.10
C MET A 5 13.25 21.07 -5.43
N PRO A 6 13.20 22.42 -5.43
CA PRO A 6 14.41 23.20 -5.68
C PRO A 6 15.54 22.89 -4.72
N ILE A 7 15.22 22.72 -3.42
CA ILE A 7 16.20 22.40 -2.37
C ILE A 7 16.76 20.97 -2.55
N LEU A 8 15.87 20.02 -2.89
CA LEU A 8 16.28 18.63 -3.12
C LEU A 8 17.22 18.49 -4.33
N LEU A 9 16.96 19.25 -5.38
CA LEU A 9 17.75 19.21 -6.62
C LEU A 9 19.15 19.83 -6.48
N GLU A 10 19.43 20.55 -5.38
CA GLU A 10 20.79 20.99 -5.03
C GLU A 10 21.67 19.82 -4.56
N SER A 11 21.09 18.68 -4.22
CA SER A 11 21.82 17.49 -3.75
C SER A 11 22.13 16.54 -4.89
N ASP A 12 23.38 16.05 -4.94
CA ASP A 12 23.83 15.02 -5.90
C ASP A 12 23.11 13.67 -5.76
N SER A 13 22.38 13.47 -4.66
CA SER A 13 21.66 12.22 -4.36
C SER A 13 20.23 12.46 -3.90
N ALA A 14 19.52 13.37 -4.58
CA ALA A 14 18.13 13.67 -4.27
C ALA A 14 17.22 12.43 -4.36
N ALA A 15 16.38 12.24 -3.37
CA ALA A 15 15.41 11.16 -3.34
C ALA A 15 14.09 11.59 -2.70
N VAL A 16 12.98 11.17 -3.31
CA VAL A 16 11.63 11.30 -2.77
C VAL A 16 10.99 9.92 -2.70
N ILE A 17 10.53 9.54 -1.53
CA ILE A 17 9.86 8.25 -1.33
C ILE A 17 8.46 8.50 -0.80
N ASN A 18 7.47 8.11 -1.59
CA ASN A 18 6.06 8.20 -1.21
C ASN A 18 5.52 6.84 -0.76
N VAL A 19 4.90 6.82 0.43
CA VAL A 19 4.31 5.61 1.00
C VAL A 19 2.80 5.61 0.74
N ALA A 20 2.39 4.85 -0.26
CA ALA A 20 0.98 4.63 -0.59
C ALA A 20 0.40 3.46 0.24
N SER A 21 -0.17 2.46 -0.42
CA SER A 21 -0.75 1.24 0.17
C SER A 21 -1.08 0.25 -0.94
N SER A 22 -1.29 -1.02 -0.60
CA SER A 22 -1.93 -2.01 -1.48
C SER A 22 -3.33 -1.54 -1.94
N ALA A 23 -4.03 -0.73 -1.13
CA ALA A 23 -5.30 -0.10 -1.49
C ALA A 23 -5.21 0.90 -2.66
N ALA A 24 -4.00 1.39 -3.01
CA ALA A 24 -3.75 2.17 -4.22
C ALA A 24 -3.68 1.29 -5.48
N LEU A 25 -3.51 -0.02 -5.31
CA LEU A 25 -3.36 -1.00 -6.40
C LEU A 25 -4.69 -1.69 -6.71
N CYS A 26 -5.45 -2.01 -5.66
CA CYS A 26 -6.78 -2.59 -5.76
C CYS A 26 -7.62 -2.08 -4.59
N SER A 27 -8.70 -1.34 -4.90
CA SER A 27 -9.56 -0.76 -3.87
C SER A 27 -10.37 -1.84 -3.17
N LEU A 28 -10.52 -1.70 -1.85
CA LEU A 28 -11.28 -2.61 -1.01
C LEU A 28 -12.59 -1.95 -0.56
N ALA A 29 -13.64 -2.76 -0.40
CA ALA A 29 -14.90 -2.30 0.20
C ALA A 29 -14.63 -1.71 1.61
N GLY A 30 -15.36 -0.66 1.97
CA GLY A 30 -15.20 0.05 3.25
C GLY A 30 -14.00 1.00 3.32
N THR A 31 -13.15 1.06 2.28
CA THR A 31 -11.96 1.94 2.26
C THR A 31 -11.99 2.96 1.13
N SER A 32 -13.16 3.38 0.64
CA SER A 32 -13.30 4.21 -0.56
C SER A 32 -12.45 5.50 -0.51
N VAL A 33 -12.59 6.29 0.54
CA VAL A 33 -11.84 7.55 0.71
C VAL A 33 -10.34 7.27 0.88
N TYR A 34 -9.99 6.27 1.68
CA TYR A 34 -8.60 5.86 1.86
C TYR A 34 -7.99 5.37 0.54
N SER A 35 -8.65 4.47 -0.17
CA SER A 35 -8.20 3.97 -1.47
C SER A 35 -8.03 5.10 -2.49
N ALA A 36 -8.99 6.05 -2.54
CA ALA A 36 -8.90 7.22 -3.41
C ALA A 36 -7.66 8.08 -3.07
N SER A 37 -7.41 8.35 -1.80
CA SER A 37 -6.26 9.13 -1.36
C SER A 37 -4.92 8.45 -1.72
N LYS A 38 -4.85 7.13 -1.57
CA LYS A 38 -3.64 6.35 -1.87
C LYS A 38 -3.44 6.15 -3.38
N ALA A 39 -4.52 6.04 -4.16
CA ALA A 39 -4.47 6.03 -5.62
C ALA A 39 -4.02 7.38 -6.18
N ALA A 40 -4.50 8.49 -5.60
CA ALA A 40 -4.03 9.82 -5.95
C ALA A 40 -2.52 9.99 -5.68
N LEU A 41 -2.04 9.52 -4.52
CA LEU A 41 -0.62 9.56 -4.19
C LEU A 41 0.23 8.70 -5.16
N LYS A 42 -0.30 7.54 -5.60
CA LYS A 42 0.35 6.71 -6.61
C LYS A 42 0.49 7.48 -7.93
N GLY A 43 -0.61 8.02 -8.46
CA GLY A 43 -0.59 8.78 -9.72
C GLY A 43 0.34 10.00 -9.65
N PHE A 44 0.27 10.75 -8.55
CA PHE A 44 1.18 11.86 -8.28
C PHE A 44 2.66 11.43 -8.31
N THR A 45 2.99 10.31 -7.66
CA THR A 45 4.37 9.80 -7.60
C THR A 45 4.87 9.36 -8.97
N GLU A 46 4.02 8.71 -9.74
CA GLU A 46 4.35 8.26 -11.09
C GLU A 46 4.62 9.45 -12.03
N ALA A 47 3.77 10.48 -12.00
CA ALA A 47 3.98 11.70 -12.76
C ALA A 47 5.26 12.44 -12.35
N MET A 48 5.45 12.66 -11.05
CA MET A 48 6.63 13.33 -10.52
C MET A 48 7.93 12.60 -10.86
N ARG A 49 7.91 11.28 -10.93
CA ARG A 49 9.07 10.49 -11.37
C ARG A 49 9.47 10.81 -12.80
N GLU A 50 8.50 10.92 -13.71
CA GLU A 50 8.80 11.25 -15.11
C GLU A 50 9.30 12.70 -15.26
N GLU A 51 8.77 13.63 -14.45
CA GLU A 51 9.20 15.03 -14.42
C GLU A 51 10.64 15.21 -13.92
N HIS A 52 11.14 14.31 -13.06
CA HIS A 52 12.44 14.44 -12.39
C HIS A 52 13.37 13.23 -12.58
N ARG A 53 13.12 12.41 -13.60
CA ARG A 53 13.79 11.11 -13.83
C ARG A 53 15.32 11.20 -13.79
N ASP A 54 15.87 12.27 -14.34
CA ASP A 54 17.33 12.43 -14.49
C ASP A 54 18.01 13.04 -13.25
N ASN A 55 17.24 13.73 -12.40
CA ASN A 55 17.78 14.57 -11.34
C ASN A 55 17.41 14.10 -9.93
N CYS A 56 16.39 13.25 -9.78
CA CYS A 56 15.90 12.83 -8.49
C CYS A 56 15.36 11.39 -8.54
N TYR A 57 15.75 10.56 -7.60
CA TYR A 57 15.11 9.26 -7.43
C TYR A 57 13.73 9.43 -6.80
N VAL A 58 12.68 8.98 -7.49
CA VAL A 58 11.30 9.04 -6.99
C VAL A 58 10.73 7.64 -6.88
N GLY A 59 10.64 7.13 -5.65
CA GLY A 59 10.15 5.79 -5.33
C GLY A 59 8.72 5.79 -4.79
N LEU A 60 7.96 4.78 -5.18
CA LEU A 60 6.62 4.49 -4.66
C LEU A 60 6.64 3.21 -3.84
N ILE A 61 6.17 3.28 -2.60
CA ILE A 61 6.00 2.11 -1.73
C ILE A 61 4.51 1.81 -1.58
N CYS A 62 4.11 0.57 -1.87
CA CYS A 62 2.76 0.06 -1.68
C CYS A 62 2.80 -1.11 -0.70
N PRO A 63 2.81 -0.85 0.61
CA PRO A 63 2.77 -1.90 1.61
C PRO A 63 1.38 -2.54 1.69
N GLY A 64 1.35 -3.82 1.97
CA GLY A 64 0.17 -4.54 2.42
C GLY A 64 -0.04 -4.42 3.92
N PHE A 65 -0.76 -5.37 4.49
CA PHE A 65 -0.98 -5.43 5.93
C PHE A 65 0.35 -5.61 6.66
N THR A 66 0.59 -4.75 7.64
CA THR A 66 1.81 -4.75 8.46
C THR A 66 1.40 -4.89 9.92
N LYS A 67 2.13 -5.69 10.68
CA LYS A 67 1.89 -5.90 12.11
C LYS A 67 2.21 -4.63 12.88
N THR A 68 1.18 -3.82 13.10
CA THR A 68 1.23 -2.56 13.85
C THR A 68 0.08 -2.50 14.85
N ASP A 69 0.16 -1.59 15.80
CA ASP A 69 -0.90 -1.40 16.80
C ASP A 69 -2.19 -0.78 16.24
N ILE A 70 -2.19 -0.40 14.95
CA ILE A 70 -3.35 0.20 14.27
C ILE A 70 -4.60 -0.67 14.36
N PHE A 71 -4.43 -2.00 14.31
CA PHE A 71 -5.53 -2.97 14.40
C PHE A 71 -5.79 -3.46 15.83
N ARG A 72 -4.81 -3.35 16.75
CA ARG A 72 -4.97 -3.73 18.16
C ARG A 72 -5.99 -2.88 18.90
N ASN A 73 -6.10 -1.60 18.53
CA ASN A 73 -6.99 -0.64 19.19
C ASN A 73 -8.42 -0.67 18.63
N GLN A 74 -8.69 -1.48 17.60
CA GLN A 74 -10.07 -1.75 17.16
C GLN A 74 -10.69 -2.80 18.09
N SER A 75 -11.26 -2.35 19.18
CA SER A 75 -11.69 -3.07 20.38
C SER A 75 -12.80 -4.13 20.23
N LYS A 76 -13.05 -4.67 19.05
CA LYS A 76 -14.09 -5.68 18.79
C LYS A 76 -13.72 -6.78 17.78
N SER A 77 -12.44 -6.97 17.46
CA SER A 77 -12.08 -8.09 16.60
C SER A 77 -12.06 -9.40 17.43
N SER A 78 -12.76 -10.42 16.94
CA SER A 78 -12.70 -11.75 17.55
C SER A 78 -11.27 -12.31 17.47
N ASP A 79 -10.89 -13.21 18.39
CA ASP A 79 -9.57 -13.89 18.36
C ASP A 79 -9.27 -14.54 17.02
N LYS A 80 -10.29 -15.00 16.28
CA LYS A 80 -10.16 -15.56 14.94
C LYS A 80 -9.75 -14.51 13.91
N ALA A 81 -10.33 -13.30 13.99
CA ALA A 81 -10.00 -12.19 13.10
C ALA A 81 -8.55 -11.73 13.34
N GLN A 82 -8.13 -11.63 14.60
CA GLN A 82 -6.78 -11.26 14.96
C GLN A 82 -5.75 -12.28 14.43
N LYS A 83 -5.99 -13.58 14.63
CA LYS A 83 -5.12 -14.65 14.10
C LYS A 83 -5.04 -14.63 12.58
N ALA A 84 -6.16 -14.38 11.88
CA ALA A 84 -6.18 -14.27 10.42
C ALA A 84 -5.34 -13.08 9.93
N MET A 85 -5.46 -11.92 10.60
CA MET A 85 -4.66 -10.73 10.29
C MET A 85 -3.18 -10.97 10.57
N ASP A 86 -2.82 -11.62 11.67
CA ASP A 86 -1.44 -11.95 12.01
C ASP A 86 -0.79 -12.88 10.97
N LEU A 87 -1.58 -13.76 10.36
CA LEU A 87 -1.10 -14.68 9.33
C LEU A 87 -0.77 -13.97 8.00
N ILE A 88 -1.56 -13.00 7.61
CA ILE A 88 -1.37 -12.27 6.33
C ILE A 88 -0.49 -11.05 6.45
N SER A 89 -0.32 -10.53 7.67
CA SER A 89 0.46 -9.31 7.91
C SER A 89 1.96 -9.58 7.91
N THR A 90 2.70 -8.67 7.31
CA THR A 90 4.16 -8.69 7.34
C THR A 90 4.66 -8.03 8.64
N ASP A 91 5.72 -8.60 9.20
CA ASP A 91 6.42 -8.02 10.35
C ASP A 91 7.02 -6.66 10.01
N CYS A 92 7.01 -5.70 10.97
CA CYS A 92 7.49 -4.34 10.75
C CYS A 92 8.96 -4.30 10.34
N ASP A 93 9.83 -5.04 11.02
CA ASP A 93 11.27 -5.01 10.74
C ASP A 93 11.55 -5.55 9.34
N LYS A 94 10.88 -6.64 8.96
CA LYS A 94 10.97 -7.17 7.59
C LYS A 94 10.45 -6.18 6.55
N MET A 95 9.38 -5.45 6.85
CA MET A 95 8.85 -4.42 5.96
C MET A 95 9.87 -3.31 5.75
N VAL A 96 10.48 -2.81 6.82
CA VAL A 96 11.53 -1.79 6.78
C VAL A 96 12.74 -2.27 5.96
N ASP A 97 13.21 -3.49 6.21
CA ASP A 97 14.31 -4.09 5.44
C ASP A 97 14.04 -4.14 3.94
N TYR A 98 12.82 -4.51 3.54
CA TYR A 98 12.42 -4.52 2.13
C TYR A 98 12.40 -3.12 1.53
N ILE A 99 11.92 -2.12 2.29
CA ILE A 99 11.90 -0.72 1.88
C ILE A 99 13.32 -0.23 1.64
N ILE A 100 14.20 -0.39 2.62
CA ILE A 100 15.60 0.05 2.53
C ILE A 100 16.31 -0.61 1.33
N LYS A 101 16.19 -1.93 1.20
CA LYS A 101 16.78 -2.67 0.06
C LYS A 101 16.23 -2.21 -1.30
N GLY A 102 14.96 -1.85 -1.35
CA GLY A 102 14.32 -1.31 -2.56
C GLY A 102 14.81 0.09 -2.90
N MET A 103 14.98 0.94 -1.91
CA MET A 103 15.53 2.29 -2.04
C MET A 103 16.97 2.26 -2.56
N TRP A 104 17.83 1.45 -1.96
CA TRP A 104 19.23 1.27 -2.40
C TRP A 104 19.32 0.80 -3.86
N LYS A 105 18.36 0.00 -4.32
CA LYS A 105 18.27 -0.46 -5.71
C LYS A 105 17.53 0.53 -6.62
N LYS A 106 17.16 1.69 -6.14
CA LYS A 106 16.39 2.74 -6.84
C LYS A 106 15.17 2.18 -7.58
N ARG A 107 14.40 1.30 -6.91
CA ARG A 107 13.20 0.70 -7.52
C ARG A 107 12.09 1.72 -7.63
N ASP A 108 11.54 1.88 -8.81
CA ASP A 108 10.44 2.81 -9.10
C ASP A 108 9.18 2.52 -8.28
N LYS A 109 8.87 1.22 -8.11
CA LYS A 109 7.70 0.75 -7.37
C LYS A 109 8.07 -0.45 -6.51
N MET A 110 7.72 -0.37 -5.24
CA MET A 110 7.91 -1.44 -4.26
C MET A 110 6.54 -1.90 -3.74
N VAL A 111 6.13 -3.09 -4.14
CA VAL A 111 4.93 -3.76 -3.62
C VAL A 111 5.39 -4.73 -2.53
N LEU A 112 4.94 -4.57 -1.32
CA LEU A 112 5.48 -5.25 -0.14
C LEU A 112 4.38 -5.95 0.65
N GLY A 113 4.60 -7.23 0.94
CA GLY A 113 3.62 -8.11 1.56
C GLY A 113 2.93 -9.02 0.54
N MET A 114 2.56 -10.24 0.98
CA MET A 114 1.90 -11.23 0.09
C MET A 114 0.53 -10.74 -0.39
N ASP A 115 -0.24 -10.14 0.49
CA ASP A 115 -1.53 -9.52 0.21
C ASP A 115 -1.42 -8.42 -0.85
N ALA A 116 -0.44 -7.52 -0.72
CA ALA A 116 -0.18 -6.46 -1.69
C ALA A 116 0.21 -7.02 -3.06
N HIS A 117 1.06 -8.04 -3.10
CA HIS A 117 1.42 -8.72 -4.35
C HIS A 117 0.21 -9.40 -5.00
N PHE A 118 -0.65 -10.03 -4.20
CA PHE A 118 -1.89 -10.63 -4.69
C PHE A 118 -2.81 -9.56 -5.29
N MET A 119 -2.98 -8.43 -4.61
CA MET A 119 -3.79 -7.30 -5.09
C MET A 119 -3.22 -6.68 -6.37
N ASP A 120 -1.90 -6.45 -6.45
CA ASP A 120 -1.23 -5.89 -7.63
C ASP A 120 -1.41 -6.80 -8.86
N LYS A 121 -1.10 -8.09 -8.71
CA LYS A 121 -1.23 -9.08 -9.78
C LYS A 121 -2.69 -9.34 -10.16
N GLY A 122 -3.56 -9.44 -9.16
CA GLY A 122 -4.99 -9.63 -9.37
C GLY A 122 -5.61 -8.47 -10.14
N TYR A 123 -5.27 -7.24 -9.78
CA TYR A 123 -5.79 -6.07 -10.51
C TYR A 123 -5.23 -5.96 -11.93
N LYS A 124 -3.96 -6.30 -12.14
CA LYS A 124 -3.36 -6.34 -13.49
C LYS A 124 -4.01 -7.38 -14.41
N LEU A 125 -4.44 -8.50 -13.85
CA LEU A 125 -5.06 -9.59 -14.61
C LEU A 125 -6.57 -9.40 -14.81
N LEU A 126 -7.27 -8.97 -13.76
CA LEU A 126 -8.74 -8.93 -13.70
C LEU A 126 -9.33 -7.51 -13.79
N GLY A 127 -8.47 -6.48 -13.76
CA GLY A 127 -8.93 -5.09 -13.72
C GLY A 127 -9.82 -4.82 -12.51
N THR A 128 -10.91 -4.07 -12.72
CA THR A 128 -11.89 -3.71 -11.68
C THR A 128 -12.59 -4.93 -11.05
N THR A 129 -12.63 -6.07 -11.74
CA THR A 129 -13.18 -7.31 -11.22
C THR A 129 -12.42 -7.82 -9.99
N CYS A 130 -11.13 -7.47 -9.86
CA CYS A 130 -10.32 -7.80 -8.68
C CYS A 130 -10.93 -7.23 -7.39
N SER A 131 -11.40 -5.99 -7.40
CA SER A 131 -12.06 -5.36 -6.24
C SER A 131 -13.36 -6.09 -5.87
N MET A 132 -14.13 -6.53 -6.87
CA MET A 132 -15.34 -7.32 -6.65
C MET A 132 -15.02 -8.69 -6.03
N VAL A 133 -14.00 -9.38 -6.54
CA VAL A 133 -13.56 -10.67 -5.99
C VAL A 133 -13.06 -10.50 -4.55
N SER A 134 -12.23 -9.50 -4.29
CA SER A 134 -11.73 -9.20 -2.95
C SER A 134 -12.87 -8.91 -1.97
N SER A 135 -13.87 -8.13 -2.38
CA SER A 135 -15.06 -7.85 -1.56
C SER A 135 -15.89 -9.09 -1.28
N LYS A 136 -16.05 -9.99 -2.25
CA LYS A 136 -16.73 -11.29 -2.02
C LYS A 136 -15.96 -12.17 -1.03
N VAL A 137 -14.64 -12.25 -1.17
CA VAL A 137 -13.79 -13.00 -0.23
C VAL A 137 -13.90 -12.42 1.18
N MET A 138 -13.85 -11.10 1.34
CA MET A 138 -14.06 -10.44 2.64
C MET A 138 -15.42 -10.79 3.24
N LYS A 139 -16.49 -10.74 2.45
CA LYS A 139 -17.85 -11.08 2.90
C LYS A 139 -17.98 -12.55 3.31
N ILE A 140 -17.43 -13.49 2.52
CA ILE A 140 -17.48 -14.93 2.78
C ILE A 140 -16.60 -15.31 3.97
N SER A 141 -15.50 -14.60 4.23
CA SER A 141 -14.61 -14.88 5.36
C SER A 141 -15.32 -14.83 6.71
N GLY A 142 -16.46 -14.12 6.81
CA GLY A 142 -17.25 -13.98 8.02
C GLY A 142 -16.52 -13.31 9.17
N LEU A 143 -15.38 -12.67 8.91
CA LEU A 143 -14.61 -11.96 9.92
C LEU A 143 -15.38 -10.70 10.38
N ASP A 144 -15.57 -10.57 11.69
CA ASP A 144 -16.37 -9.50 12.28
C ASP A 144 -15.89 -8.11 11.88
N MET A 145 -14.60 -7.94 11.63
CA MET A 145 -14.01 -6.69 11.17
C MET A 145 -14.56 -6.22 9.80
N PHE A 146 -15.11 -7.12 9.00
CA PHE A 146 -15.68 -6.81 7.69
C PHE A 146 -17.20 -6.76 7.69
N LYS A 147 -17.88 -7.22 8.75
CA LYS A 147 -19.35 -7.24 8.81
C LYS A 147 -19.95 -5.85 8.69
N SER A 148 -19.42 -4.88 9.42
CA SER A 148 -19.91 -3.50 9.39
C SER A 148 -19.71 -2.77 8.05
N ILE A 149 -18.99 -3.38 7.10
CA ILE A 149 -18.79 -2.82 5.75
C ILE A 149 -19.96 -3.18 4.84
N PHE A 150 -20.65 -4.30 5.13
CA PHE A 150 -21.68 -4.88 4.26
C PHE A 150 -23.10 -4.85 4.88
N GLU A 151 -23.23 -4.36 6.11
CA GLU A 151 -24.50 -4.01 6.77
C GLU A 151 -24.88 -2.55 6.49
#